data_5ecd65c13f3557814020c7c2f7c67bb9
#
_entry.id   5ecd65c13f3557814020c7c2f7c67bb9
#
_cell.length_a   1.000
_cell.length_b   1.000
_cell.length_c   1.000
_cell.angle_alpha   90.00
_cell.angle_beta   90.00
_cell.angle_gamma   90.00
#
_symmetry.space_group_name_H-M   'P 1'
#
loop_
_entity.id
_entity.type
_entity.pdbx_description
1 polymer ?
#
loop_
_entity_poly.entity_id
_entity_poly.type
_entity_poly.pdbx_seq_one_letter_code
_entity_poly.pdbx_strand_id
1 'polypeptide(L)'
;MRTLYAACLVLILAPPIESAPPDVEPGVIIVRGDRAVSTDGPRLPVTEPHLAVDPKDGNHLVAAAIVIKKSDLSVADCATFVSFDGGMAWTRYDLSLPECGDPWVAIGEDGTILLTVLGRAPGQDDRPDHLLVFRSADGGRTWQGPQSLGTGHDHETIAVDRSGGPYRGSFYVASQAYAEEVSGKTRSVAFVARSSDGGRSFSPPTRLFLSNLSLNTQNPVVLSDGTLVVPFGDYARYTDKGQLWLERERSWILTSSDGGKTFSVPMLASEACQKSFGTLAVDPSSGPFRDRLYWICTSDHYENVLLHYSSDRGEQWTKPIRVNQGSGTSPYVRTPSVTVNRDGVVGVAWYDGRNGGARYRREFICQEIYFTASLDGGKTFLPEVKVSSEKSCPMLPQNGEIGWRWPAGGDYMGLAATPDGQFVLLWADSRSEMYQLHTATLKVNSSREE
;
A
#
# COMPACT_ATOMS: atom_id res chain seq x y z
N MET A 1 -70.49 -41.97 -34.21
CA MET A 1 -69.46 -40.89 -34.04
C MET A 1 -68.63 -41.26 -32.84
N ARG A 2 -67.39 -41.73 -33.09
CA ARG A 2 -66.45 -42.06 -32.02
C ARG A 2 -65.29 -41.02 -32.18
N THR A 3 -65.15 -40.18 -31.17
CA THR A 3 -64.11 -39.14 -31.14
C THR A 3 -62.86 -39.75 -30.55
N LEU A 4 -61.76 -39.77 -31.35
CA LEU A 4 -60.40 -40.14 -30.89
C LEU A 4 -59.74 -38.93 -30.25
N TYR A 5 -59.31 -39.07 -28.97
CA TYR A 5 -58.39 -38.14 -28.30
C TYR A 5 -57.00 -38.62 -28.59
N ALA A 6 -56.20 -37.76 -29.26
CA ALA A 6 -54.77 -37.95 -29.40
C ALA A 6 -54.06 -37.34 -28.14
N ALA A 7 -53.37 -38.17 -27.39
CA ALA A 7 -52.53 -37.71 -26.30
C ALA A 7 -51.14 -37.30 -26.83
N CYS A 8 -50.79 -36.01 -26.74
CA CYS A 8 -49.43 -35.52 -26.99
C CYS A 8 -48.54 -35.82 -25.78
N LEU A 9 -47.56 -36.71 -25.95
CA LEU A 9 -46.50 -36.95 -24.97
C LEU A 9 -45.46 -35.85 -25.11
N VAL A 10 -45.34 -34.94 -24.13
CA VAL A 10 -44.25 -33.96 -24.05
C VAL A 10 -43.09 -34.61 -23.31
N LEU A 11 -42.02 -34.94 -24.05
CA LEU A 11 -40.75 -35.33 -23.46
C LEU A 11 -40.08 -34.08 -22.87
N ILE A 12 -40.04 -33.98 -21.56
CA ILE A 12 -39.22 -32.99 -20.85
C ILE A 12 -37.81 -33.56 -20.80
N LEU A 13 -36.90 -33.05 -21.64
CA LEU A 13 -35.48 -33.30 -21.53
C LEU A 13 -34.94 -32.53 -20.31
N ALA A 14 -34.45 -33.27 -19.32
CA ALA A 14 -33.74 -32.69 -18.18
C ALA A 14 -32.45 -31.99 -18.68
N PRO A 15 -32.09 -30.81 -18.17
CA PRO A 15 -30.83 -30.19 -18.52
C PRO A 15 -29.65 -31.09 -18.08
N PRO A 16 -28.52 -31.04 -18.82
CA PRO A 16 -27.34 -31.82 -18.43
C PRO A 16 -26.88 -31.38 -17.04
N ILE A 17 -26.61 -32.36 -16.19
CA ILE A 17 -25.98 -32.15 -14.88
C ILE A 17 -24.59 -31.64 -15.16
N GLU A 18 -24.37 -30.35 -14.94
CA GLU A 18 -23.05 -29.73 -14.96
C GLU A 18 -22.23 -30.40 -13.86
N SER A 19 -21.19 -31.15 -14.24
CA SER A 19 -20.28 -31.78 -13.29
C SER A 19 -19.67 -30.68 -12.40
N ALA A 20 -19.79 -30.83 -11.09
CA ALA A 20 -19.11 -29.96 -10.15
C ALA A 20 -17.63 -29.87 -10.54
N PRO A 21 -17.01 -28.66 -10.49
CA PRO A 21 -15.59 -28.52 -10.73
C PRO A 21 -14.85 -29.45 -9.75
N PRO A 22 -13.72 -30.07 -10.18
CA PRO A 22 -12.95 -30.94 -9.30
C PRO A 22 -12.60 -30.17 -8.03
N ASP A 23 -12.70 -30.85 -6.88
CA ASP A 23 -12.28 -30.32 -5.58
C ASP A 23 -10.78 -29.93 -5.71
N VAL A 24 -10.53 -28.64 -5.93
CA VAL A 24 -9.18 -28.07 -5.90
C VAL A 24 -8.80 -28.01 -4.43
N GLU A 25 -7.80 -28.77 -4.01
CA GLU A 25 -7.28 -28.64 -2.65
C GLU A 25 -6.97 -27.16 -2.36
N PRO A 26 -7.38 -26.64 -1.20
CA PRO A 26 -7.17 -25.23 -0.87
C PRO A 26 -5.67 -24.94 -0.83
N GLY A 27 -5.23 -23.88 -1.51
CA GLY A 27 -3.85 -23.42 -1.45
C GLY A 27 -3.41 -23.20 0.00
N VAL A 28 -2.12 -23.39 0.27
CA VAL A 28 -1.53 -23.26 1.61
C VAL A 28 -0.64 -22.03 1.68
N ILE A 29 -0.83 -21.21 2.74
CA ILE A 29 0.03 -20.07 3.04
C ILE A 29 1.03 -20.51 4.11
N ILE A 30 2.33 -20.37 3.80
CA ILE A 30 3.43 -20.68 4.71
C ILE A 30 4.08 -19.39 5.14
N VAL A 31 4.07 -19.10 6.46
CA VAL A 31 4.75 -17.96 7.06
C VAL A 31 6.14 -18.37 7.53
N ARG A 32 7.15 -17.60 7.17
CA ARG A 32 8.54 -17.81 7.58
C ARG A 32 9.12 -16.55 8.22
N GLY A 33 9.67 -16.70 9.38
CA GLY A 33 10.23 -15.60 10.17
C GLY A 33 9.11 -14.82 10.88
N ASP A 34 9.45 -13.96 11.65
CA ASP A 34 8.89 -12.82 12.36
C ASP A 34 10.10 -12.26 13.08
N ARG A 35 10.87 -11.44 12.37
CA ARG A 35 12.19 -10.98 12.80
C ARG A 35 12.19 -9.49 12.96
N ALA A 36 12.88 -9.01 14.00
CA ALA A 36 13.16 -7.60 14.15
C ALA A 36 14.13 -7.12 13.07
N VAL A 37 13.86 -5.96 12.50
CA VAL A 37 14.64 -5.30 11.44
C VAL A 37 15.46 -4.15 12.01
N SER A 38 14.86 -3.30 12.85
CA SER A 38 15.46 -2.08 13.38
C SER A 38 16.28 -2.34 14.67
N THR A 39 17.16 -3.34 14.64
CA THR A 39 17.99 -3.73 15.80
C THR A 39 19.28 -2.94 15.93
N ASP A 40 19.76 -2.35 14.84
CA ASP A 40 21.00 -1.60 14.79
C ASP A 40 20.81 -0.14 15.17
N GLY A 41 21.74 0.41 15.94
CA GLY A 41 21.77 1.81 16.32
C GLY A 41 21.02 2.13 17.64
N PRO A 42 20.75 3.42 17.91
CA PRO A 42 20.03 3.83 19.10
C PRO A 42 18.62 3.22 19.16
N ARG A 43 18.21 2.75 20.33
CA ARG A 43 16.85 2.24 20.54
C ARG A 43 15.85 3.40 20.59
N LEU A 44 15.33 3.78 19.42
CA LEU A 44 14.33 4.80 19.22
C LEU A 44 13.10 4.18 18.55
N PRO A 45 11.89 4.73 18.74
CA PRO A 45 10.72 4.26 18.02
C PRO A 45 10.90 4.42 16.51
N VAL A 46 10.55 3.38 15.77
CA VAL A 46 10.59 3.34 14.29
C VAL A 46 9.21 3.02 13.78
N THR A 47 8.68 3.89 12.89
CA THR A 47 7.29 3.90 12.45
C THR A 47 7.19 4.14 10.94
N GLU A 48 6.00 3.96 10.37
CA GLU A 48 5.67 4.20 8.95
C GLU A 48 6.62 3.51 7.96
N PRO A 49 6.69 2.16 8.02
CA PRO A 49 7.59 1.43 7.14
C PRO A 49 7.08 1.32 5.73
N HIS A 50 7.96 1.55 4.76
CA HIS A 50 7.78 1.15 3.37
C HIS A 50 8.87 0.17 2.93
N LEU A 51 8.56 -0.73 1.99
CA LEU A 51 9.44 -1.80 1.53
C LEU A 51 9.47 -1.89 0.01
N ALA A 52 10.67 -2.01 -0.55
CA ALA A 52 10.90 -2.39 -1.94
C ALA A 52 11.78 -3.64 -2.03
N VAL A 53 11.49 -4.48 -3.01
CA VAL A 53 12.28 -5.66 -3.38
C VAL A 53 12.92 -5.40 -4.73
N ASP A 54 14.19 -5.77 -4.88
CA ASP A 54 14.85 -5.74 -6.18
C ASP A 54 14.13 -6.68 -7.15
N PRO A 55 13.68 -6.20 -8.32
CA PRO A 55 12.93 -7.01 -9.28
C PRO A 55 13.74 -8.16 -9.90
N LYS A 56 15.06 -8.19 -9.69
CA LYS A 56 15.96 -9.22 -10.21
C LYS A 56 16.59 -10.08 -9.12
N ASP A 57 16.62 -9.60 -7.88
CA ASP A 57 17.22 -10.33 -6.75
C ASP A 57 16.31 -10.27 -5.52
N GLY A 58 15.59 -11.34 -5.26
CA GLY A 58 14.72 -11.47 -4.09
C GLY A 58 15.44 -11.40 -2.74
N ASN A 59 16.77 -11.51 -2.72
CA ASN A 59 17.56 -11.34 -1.51
C ASN A 59 17.86 -9.86 -1.19
N HIS A 60 17.76 -8.97 -2.19
CA HIS A 60 18.00 -7.56 -2.00
C HIS A 60 16.70 -6.82 -1.69
N LEU A 61 16.59 -6.37 -0.45
CA LEU A 61 15.45 -5.67 0.10
C LEU A 61 15.89 -4.30 0.62
N VAL A 62 15.09 -3.27 0.38
CA VAL A 62 15.32 -1.94 0.95
C VAL A 62 14.03 -1.46 1.61
N ALA A 63 14.14 -1.15 2.89
CA ALA A 63 13.06 -0.55 3.66
C ALA A 63 13.42 0.89 4.02
N ALA A 64 12.40 1.73 4.23
CA ALA A 64 12.53 3.08 4.75
C ALA A 64 11.50 3.31 5.85
N ALA A 65 11.83 4.10 6.86
CA ALA A 65 10.93 4.36 7.98
C ALA A 65 11.30 5.66 8.71
N ILE A 66 10.33 6.21 9.44
CA ILE A 66 10.52 7.35 10.34
C ILE A 66 11.17 6.85 11.62
N VAL A 67 12.16 7.58 12.12
CA VAL A 67 12.81 7.37 13.43
C VAL A 67 12.45 8.53 14.34
N ILE A 68 11.67 8.28 15.36
CA ILE A 68 11.18 9.31 16.29
C ILE A 68 12.24 9.59 17.35
N LYS A 69 12.81 10.79 17.34
CA LYS A 69 13.84 11.22 18.31
C LYS A 69 13.26 11.81 19.58
N LYS A 70 12.02 12.32 19.52
CA LYS A 70 11.28 12.81 20.69
C LYS A 70 9.87 12.25 20.71
N SER A 71 9.41 11.80 21.86
CA SER A 71 8.10 11.16 22.04
C SER A 71 6.90 12.08 21.74
N ASP A 72 7.11 13.40 21.72
CA ASP A 72 6.13 14.41 21.32
C ASP A 72 6.05 14.64 19.80
N LEU A 73 6.75 13.81 19.03
CA LEU A 73 6.85 13.86 17.55
C LEU A 73 7.49 15.14 16.99
N SER A 74 8.00 16.03 17.83
CA SER A 74 8.58 17.31 17.39
C SER A 74 9.93 17.18 16.70
N VAL A 75 10.59 16.03 16.81
CA VAL A 75 11.85 15.72 16.14
C VAL A 75 11.81 14.28 15.62
N ALA A 76 11.79 14.15 14.32
CA ALA A 76 11.86 12.88 13.61
C ALA A 76 12.95 12.94 12.53
N ASP A 77 13.51 11.79 12.21
CA ASP A 77 14.47 11.57 11.13
C ASP A 77 13.99 10.38 10.30
N CYS A 78 14.61 10.09 9.17
CA CYS A 78 14.35 8.87 8.44
C CYS A 78 15.61 8.00 8.39
N ALA A 79 15.38 6.71 8.36
CA ALA A 79 16.42 5.72 8.12
C ALA A 79 15.99 4.75 7.03
N THR A 80 16.98 4.22 6.33
CA THR A 80 16.79 3.06 5.46
C THR A 80 17.42 1.84 6.11
N PHE A 81 16.84 0.68 5.81
CA PHE A 81 17.30 -0.62 6.26
C PHE A 81 17.47 -1.49 5.02
N VAL A 82 18.64 -2.10 4.87
CA VAL A 82 18.98 -2.88 3.67
C VAL A 82 19.33 -4.30 4.05
N SER A 83 18.77 -5.24 3.33
CA SER A 83 19.10 -6.67 3.42
C SER A 83 19.59 -7.16 2.07
N PHE A 84 20.57 -8.09 2.08
CA PHE A 84 21.09 -8.81 0.91
C PHE A 84 20.94 -10.33 1.03
N ASP A 85 20.14 -10.79 1.98
CA ASP A 85 19.93 -12.21 2.29
C ASP A 85 18.46 -12.58 2.47
N GLY A 86 17.56 -11.84 1.80
CA GLY A 86 16.12 -12.10 1.83
C GLY A 86 15.45 -11.72 3.16
N GLY A 87 16.00 -10.72 3.86
CA GLY A 87 15.45 -10.24 5.13
C GLY A 87 15.90 -11.01 6.37
N MET A 88 16.96 -11.81 6.25
CA MET A 88 17.53 -12.53 7.39
C MET A 88 18.36 -11.62 8.30
N ALA A 89 19.10 -10.68 7.71
CA ALA A 89 19.83 -9.62 8.39
C ALA A 89 19.61 -8.29 7.70
N TRP A 90 19.64 -7.21 8.47
CA TRP A 90 19.41 -5.86 8.02
C TRP A 90 20.49 -4.92 8.54
N THR A 91 20.93 -3.99 7.70
CA THR A 91 21.85 -2.90 8.06
C THR A 91 21.11 -1.58 7.95
N ARG A 92 21.19 -0.76 9.00
CA ARG A 92 20.58 0.57 9.05
C ARG A 92 21.51 1.64 8.48
N TYR A 93 20.93 2.59 7.75
CA TYR A 93 21.57 3.80 7.25
C TYR A 93 20.69 5.02 7.56
N ASP A 94 21.22 5.96 8.35
CA ASP A 94 20.52 7.20 8.72
C ASP A 94 20.67 8.26 7.63
N LEU A 95 19.59 8.97 7.29
CA LEU A 95 19.62 10.05 6.29
C LEU A 95 20.12 11.38 6.86
N SER A 96 20.08 11.56 8.17
CA SER A 96 20.57 12.77 8.88
C SER A 96 19.91 14.07 8.41
N LEU A 97 18.59 14.03 8.22
CA LEU A 97 17.79 15.23 7.93
C LEU A 97 17.31 15.90 9.23
N PRO A 98 17.16 17.25 9.25
CA PRO A 98 16.61 17.95 10.40
C PRO A 98 15.19 17.55 10.76
N GLU A 99 14.37 17.26 9.76
CA GLU A 99 13.00 16.79 9.84
C GLU A 99 12.78 15.79 8.71
N CYS A 100 12.08 14.70 8.99
CA CYS A 100 11.78 13.70 7.97
C CYS A 100 10.49 12.94 8.31
N GLY A 101 9.61 12.78 7.32
CA GLY A 101 8.36 12.03 7.36
C GLY A 101 8.10 11.32 6.06
N ASP A 102 7.10 10.45 6.06
CA ASP A 102 6.50 9.77 4.92
C ASP A 102 7.51 9.10 3.96
N PRO A 103 8.51 8.32 4.44
CA PRO A 103 9.52 7.76 3.55
C PRO A 103 8.94 6.70 2.61
N TRP A 104 9.20 6.83 1.30
CA TRP A 104 8.80 5.86 0.30
C TRP A 104 9.96 5.46 -0.60
N VAL A 105 10.19 4.16 -0.79
CA VAL A 105 11.34 3.63 -1.54
C VAL A 105 10.89 2.81 -2.75
N ALA A 106 11.61 2.92 -3.86
CA ALA A 106 11.38 2.10 -5.04
C ALA A 106 12.71 1.72 -5.72
N ILE A 107 12.79 0.50 -6.27
CA ILE A 107 13.98 -0.03 -6.95
C ILE A 107 13.66 -0.20 -8.43
N GLY A 108 14.44 0.41 -9.31
CA GLY A 108 14.37 0.26 -10.75
C GLY A 108 14.95 -1.08 -11.23
N GLU A 109 14.65 -1.45 -12.47
CA GLU A 109 15.21 -2.67 -13.07
C GLU A 109 16.74 -2.63 -13.29
N ASP A 110 17.31 -1.44 -13.32
CA ASP A 110 18.76 -1.23 -13.42
C ASP A 110 19.48 -1.23 -12.06
N GLY A 111 18.75 -1.49 -10.97
CA GLY A 111 19.24 -1.46 -9.60
C GLY A 111 19.33 -0.04 -9.01
N THR A 112 18.92 0.99 -9.73
CA THR A 112 18.79 2.34 -9.18
C THR A 112 17.67 2.37 -8.13
N ILE A 113 17.95 2.95 -6.96
CA ILE A 113 16.97 3.09 -5.89
C ILE A 113 16.65 4.56 -5.71
N LEU A 114 15.36 4.89 -5.67
CA LEU A 114 14.89 6.20 -5.25
C LEU A 114 14.17 6.10 -3.91
N LEU A 115 14.39 7.11 -3.09
CA LEU A 115 13.72 7.33 -1.81
C LEU A 115 13.14 8.74 -1.82
N THR A 116 11.84 8.86 -1.59
CA THR A 116 11.19 10.14 -1.30
C THR A 116 10.96 10.28 0.19
N VAL A 117 11.01 11.51 0.67
CA VAL A 117 10.67 11.87 2.05
C VAL A 117 10.10 13.29 2.06
N LEU A 118 9.22 13.55 3.02
CA LEU A 118 8.91 14.93 3.42
C LEU A 118 9.94 15.40 4.43
N GLY A 119 10.50 16.58 4.21
CA GLY A 119 11.51 17.03 5.13
C GLY A 119 12.09 18.40 4.78
N ARG A 120 13.18 18.71 5.46
CA ARG A 120 13.93 19.94 5.25
C ARG A 120 15.40 19.61 5.05
N ALA A 121 15.95 19.94 3.89
CA ALA A 121 17.38 19.77 3.64
C ALA A 121 18.18 20.93 4.22
N PRO A 122 19.45 20.73 4.60
CA PRO A 122 20.33 21.80 5.05
C PRO A 122 20.39 22.96 4.04
N GLY A 123 20.22 24.19 4.54
CA GLY A 123 20.27 25.40 3.70
C GLY A 123 18.99 25.74 2.95
N GLN A 124 17.92 24.96 3.09
CA GLN A 124 16.60 25.33 2.61
C GLN A 124 15.92 26.32 3.59
N ASP A 125 14.90 27.03 3.07
CA ASP A 125 14.11 27.95 3.89
C ASP A 125 13.29 27.21 4.97
N ASP A 126 12.72 27.94 5.93
CA ASP A 126 11.97 27.40 7.05
C ASP A 126 10.56 26.90 6.66
N ARG A 127 10.25 26.79 5.37
CA ARG A 127 8.99 26.20 4.92
C ARG A 127 9.04 24.69 5.17
N PRO A 128 8.03 24.13 5.81
CA PRO A 128 7.94 22.68 6.05
C PRO A 128 7.64 21.92 4.76
N ASP A 129 7.79 20.60 4.83
CA ASP A 129 7.23 19.63 3.88
C ASP A 129 7.78 19.81 2.45
N HIS A 130 9.11 20.00 2.31
CA HIS A 130 9.74 19.80 1.02
C HIS A 130 9.67 18.34 0.62
N LEU A 131 9.15 18.08 -0.57
CA LEU A 131 9.26 16.76 -1.20
C LEU A 131 10.68 16.58 -1.69
N LEU A 132 11.42 15.74 -0.98
CA LEU A 132 12.84 15.48 -1.23
C LEU A 132 13.02 14.10 -1.87
N VAL A 133 13.90 14.01 -2.86
CA VAL A 133 14.24 12.74 -3.52
C VAL A 133 15.72 12.46 -3.34
N PHE A 134 16.03 11.27 -2.83
CA PHE A 134 17.37 10.71 -2.74
C PHE A 134 17.52 9.59 -3.76
N ARG A 135 18.75 9.40 -4.21
CA ARG A 135 19.12 8.36 -5.17
C ARG A 135 20.27 7.51 -4.65
N SER A 136 20.15 6.21 -4.74
CA SER A 136 21.25 5.25 -4.53
C SER A 136 21.55 4.47 -5.81
N ALA A 137 22.84 4.18 -6.03
CA ALA A 137 23.32 3.35 -7.14
C ALA A 137 24.19 2.17 -6.64
N ASP A 138 24.24 1.95 -5.32
CA ASP A 138 25.07 0.94 -4.67
C ASP A 138 24.27 0.01 -3.76
N GLY A 139 22.99 -0.17 -4.10
CA GLY A 139 22.07 -1.05 -3.37
C GLY A 139 21.57 -0.47 -2.05
N GLY A 140 21.47 0.85 -1.92
CA GLY A 140 20.94 1.52 -0.72
C GLY A 140 21.98 1.78 0.37
N ARG A 141 23.27 1.53 0.11
CA ARG A 141 24.34 1.76 1.08
C ARG A 141 24.70 3.22 1.23
N THR A 142 24.65 3.98 0.11
CA THR A 142 24.87 5.43 0.12
C THR A 142 23.78 6.14 -0.69
N TRP A 143 23.49 7.39 -0.29
CA TRP A 143 22.44 8.19 -0.87
C TRP A 143 22.98 9.51 -1.40
N GLN A 144 22.69 9.82 -2.66
CA GLN A 144 22.96 11.09 -3.32
C GLN A 144 21.71 11.97 -3.22
N GLY A 145 21.90 13.28 -3.07
CA GLY A 145 20.81 14.25 -2.95
C GLY A 145 20.81 14.98 -1.62
N PRO A 146 19.68 15.55 -1.15
CA PRO A 146 18.37 15.46 -1.80
C PRO A 146 18.20 16.42 -2.98
N GLN A 147 17.33 16.04 -3.92
CA GLN A 147 16.71 16.94 -4.89
C GLN A 147 15.31 17.32 -4.40
N SER A 148 14.97 18.60 -4.33
CA SER A 148 13.62 19.06 -3.97
C SER A 148 12.71 19.11 -5.20
N LEU A 149 11.50 18.60 -5.08
CA LEU A 149 10.42 18.70 -6.07
C LEU A 149 9.39 19.79 -5.72
N GLY A 150 9.59 20.53 -4.63
CA GLY A 150 8.70 21.59 -4.19
C GLY A 150 8.41 21.56 -2.69
N THR A 151 7.53 22.44 -2.23
CA THR A 151 7.14 22.60 -0.82
C THR A 151 5.65 22.46 -0.61
N GLY A 152 5.23 22.17 0.63
CA GLY A 152 3.83 21.99 1.01
C GLY A 152 3.22 20.69 0.50
N HIS A 153 4.07 19.69 0.23
CA HIS A 153 3.65 18.35 -0.18
C HIS A 153 3.27 17.48 1.02
N ASP A 154 2.53 16.43 0.74
CA ASP A 154 2.07 15.42 1.69
C ASP A 154 1.80 14.12 0.92
N HIS A 155 1.98 12.94 1.54
CA HIS A 155 1.70 11.63 0.97
C HIS A 155 2.36 11.35 -0.39
N GLU A 156 3.67 11.48 -0.45
CA GLU A 156 4.42 11.14 -1.64
C GLU A 156 4.66 9.64 -1.78
N THR A 157 4.57 9.17 -3.01
CA THR A 157 4.76 7.76 -3.38
C THR A 157 5.49 7.63 -4.70
N ILE A 158 6.14 6.50 -4.94
CA ILE A 158 6.91 6.26 -6.18
C ILE A 158 6.39 5.02 -6.89
N ALA A 159 6.19 5.13 -8.21
CA ALA A 159 6.06 3.98 -9.11
C ALA A 159 7.24 3.91 -10.07
N VAL A 160 7.57 2.69 -10.50
CA VAL A 160 8.55 2.41 -11.55
C VAL A 160 7.85 1.80 -12.74
N ASP A 161 8.12 2.33 -13.93
CA ASP A 161 7.66 1.72 -15.18
C ASP A 161 8.52 0.51 -15.52
N ARG A 162 7.98 -0.68 -15.30
CA ARG A 162 8.57 -1.97 -15.69
C ARG A 162 7.87 -2.59 -16.90
N SER A 163 7.04 -1.80 -17.59
CA SER A 163 6.27 -2.26 -18.76
C SER A 163 7.14 -2.53 -19.99
N GLY A 164 6.52 -3.05 -21.05
CA GLY A 164 7.12 -3.07 -22.38
C GLY A 164 6.94 -1.76 -23.16
N GLY A 165 6.38 -0.73 -22.55
CA GLY A 165 6.03 0.54 -23.17
C GLY A 165 7.21 1.51 -23.40
N PRO A 166 6.95 2.66 -24.03
CA PRO A 166 8.00 3.62 -24.41
C PRO A 166 8.63 4.38 -23.24
N TYR A 167 8.05 4.27 -22.04
CA TYR A 167 8.52 4.97 -20.83
C TYR A 167 9.19 4.03 -19.83
N ARG A 168 9.50 2.78 -20.25
CA ARG A 168 10.19 1.79 -19.42
C ARG A 168 11.43 2.39 -18.74
N GLY A 169 11.57 2.11 -17.43
CA GLY A 169 12.65 2.62 -16.59
C GLY A 169 12.38 4.03 -16.02
N SER A 170 11.26 4.67 -16.39
CA SER A 170 10.86 5.92 -15.74
C SER A 170 10.40 5.69 -14.30
N PHE A 171 10.70 6.68 -13.44
CA PHE A 171 10.12 6.78 -12.11
C PHE A 171 9.07 7.87 -12.10
N TYR A 172 7.95 7.61 -11.44
CA TYR A 172 6.86 8.57 -11.24
C TYR A 172 6.70 8.81 -9.75
N VAL A 173 6.84 10.06 -9.33
CA VAL A 173 6.58 10.50 -7.96
C VAL A 173 5.22 11.18 -7.94
N ALA A 174 4.26 10.62 -7.22
CA ALA A 174 2.96 11.21 -6.99
C ALA A 174 2.89 11.80 -5.59
N SER A 175 2.20 12.93 -5.42
CA SER A 175 2.00 13.59 -4.13
C SER A 175 0.78 14.50 -4.17
N GLN A 176 0.32 14.91 -3.01
CA GLN A 176 -0.64 16.01 -2.85
C GLN A 176 0.05 17.23 -2.25
N ALA A 177 -0.55 18.41 -2.45
CA ALA A 177 -0.13 19.63 -1.77
C ALA A 177 -1.33 20.47 -1.34
N TYR A 178 -1.17 21.17 -0.24
CA TYR A 178 -2.09 22.20 0.23
C TYR A 178 -1.61 23.56 -0.32
N ALA A 179 -1.91 23.84 -1.58
CA ALA A 179 -1.08 24.77 -2.31
C ALA A 179 -1.73 26.08 -2.77
N GLU A 180 -3.04 26.24 -2.76
CA GLU A 180 -3.59 27.46 -3.35
C GLU A 180 -4.76 28.03 -2.53
N GLU A 181 -4.59 29.27 -2.00
CA GLU A 181 -5.71 30.10 -1.65
C GLU A 181 -6.33 30.69 -2.93
N VAL A 182 -7.39 30.09 -3.40
CA VAL A 182 -8.21 30.66 -4.46
C VAL A 182 -9.47 31.22 -3.84
N SER A 183 -9.64 32.57 -3.86
CA SER A 183 -10.79 33.27 -3.27
C SER A 183 -10.97 33.01 -1.77
N GLY A 184 -9.86 32.95 -1.00
CA GLY A 184 -9.88 32.75 0.46
C GLY A 184 -10.21 31.33 0.89
N LYS A 185 -10.10 30.33 0.00
CA LYS A 185 -10.24 28.91 0.32
C LYS A 185 -8.98 28.16 -0.07
N THR A 186 -8.42 27.41 0.88
CA THR A 186 -7.33 26.48 0.60
C THR A 186 -7.84 25.33 -0.25
N ARG A 187 -7.14 25.04 -1.33
CA ARG A 187 -7.42 23.90 -2.22
C ARG A 187 -6.30 22.88 -2.12
N SER A 188 -6.67 21.61 -2.21
CA SER A 188 -5.71 20.52 -2.34
C SER A 188 -5.50 20.19 -3.81
N VAL A 189 -4.26 19.92 -4.18
CA VAL A 189 -3.84 19.59 -5.55
C VAL A 189 -3.04 18.29 -5.53
N ALA A 190 -3.37 17.37 -6.43
CA ALA A 190 -2.56 16.18 -6.67
C ALA A 190 -1.57 16.46 -7.82
N PHE A 191 -0.36 15.90 -7.70
CA PHE A 191 0.74 16.09 -8.65
C PHE A 191 1.39 14.76 -9.03
N VAL A 192 2.03 14.76 -10.21
CA VAL A 192 3.00 13.74 -10.61
C VAL A 192 4.21 14.40 -11.25
N ALA A 193 5.41 14.00 -10.83
CA ALA A 193 6.67 14.30 -11.50
C ALA A 193 7.29 13.02 -12.06
N ARG A 194 7.93 13.09 -13.23
CA ARG A 194 8.60 11.95 -13.86
C ARG A 194 10.09 12.17 -13.97
N SER A 195 10.86 11.14 -13.65
CA SER A 195 12.25 11.00 -14.05
C SER A 195 12.39 9.95 -15.16
N SER A 196 13.11 10.27 -16.22
CA SER A 196 13.45 9.34 -17.31
C SER A 196 14.93 8.98 -17.36
N ASP A 197 15.70 9.40 -16.37
CA ASP A 197 17.16 9.27 -16.30
C ASP A 197 17.65 8.60 -15.01
N GLY A 198 16.78 7.78 -14.40
CA GLY A 198 17.09 7.06 -13.16
C GLY A 198 17.17 7.98 -11.95
N GLY A 199 16.32 9.00 -11.86
CA GLY A 199 16.23 9.90 -10.71
C GLY A 199 17.30 10.99 -10.65
N ARG A 200 18.04 11.21 -11.74
CA ARG A 200 19.03 12.31 -11.80
C ARG A 200 18.36 13.67 -12.01
N SER A 201 17.25 13.68 -12.73
CA SER A 201 16.40 14.85 -12.90
C SER A 201 14.93 14.47 -12.99
N PHE A 202 14.05 15.43 -12.72
CA PHE A 202 12.60 15.28 -12.79
C PHE A 202 11.99 16.36 -13.68
N SER A 203 10.89 15.98 -14.36
CA SER A 203 10.04 16.98 -15.02
C SER A 203 9.43 17.92 -13.98
N PRO A 204 9.05 19.14 -14.37
CA PRO A 204 8.17 19.95 -13.53
C PRO A 204 6.92 19.13 -13.14
N PRO A 205 6.43 19.22 -11.89
CA PRO A 205 5.25 18.47 -11.48
C PRO A 205 4.02 18.84 -12.31
N THR A 206 3.40 17.83 -12.91
CA THR A 206 2.13 17.97 -13.63
C THR A 206 0.98 17.96 -12.61
N ARG A 207 0.12 18.98 -12.65
CA ARG A 207 -1.10 19.02 -11.84
C ARG A 207 -2.11 18.02 -12.41
N LEU A 208 -2.63 17.15 -11.54
CA LEU A 208 -3.59 16.11 -11.91
C LEU A 208 -5.03 16.55 -11.67
N PHE A 209 -5.27 17.04 -10.46
CA PHE A 209 -6.60 17.33 -9.96
C PHE A 209 -6.55 18.43 -8.92
N LEU A 210 -7.53 19.32 -8.95
CA LEU A 210 -7.72 20.41 -7.97
C LEU A 210 -9.04 20.21 -7.25
N SER A 211 -9.02 20.08 -5.94
CA SER A 211 -10.21 19.86 -5.11
C SER A 211 -10.40 20.95 -4.06
N ASN A 212 -11.68 21.29 -3.78
CA ASN A 212 -12.06 22.04 -2.57
C ASN A 212 -12.11 21.15 -1.33
N LEU A 213 -11.96 19.84 -1.49
CA LEU A 213 -11.86 18.84 -0.43
C LEU A 213 -10.39 18.53 -0.15
N SER A 214 -10.11 17.92 0.98
CA SER A 214 -8.79 17.35 1.22
C SER A 214 -8.56 16.19 0.27
N LEU A 215 -7.35 16.08 -0.24
CA LEU A 215 -6.90 14.95 -1.06
C LEU A 215 -6.02 14.01 -0.24
N ASN A 216 -5.92 12.78 -0.71
CA ASN A 216 -5.02 11.76 -0.23
C ASN A 216 -4.52 10.97 -1.44
N THR A 217 -3.30 11.26 -1.91
CA THR A 217 -2.68 10.50 -3.00
C THR A 217 -2.24 9.14 -2.47
N GLN A 218 -2.24 8.15 -3.36
CA GLN A 218 -1.80 6.79 -3.02
C GLN A 218 -0.83 6.31 -4.10
N ASN A 219 -0.27 5.12 -3.92
CA ASN A 219 0.79 4.63 -4.79
C ASN A 219 0.30 4.43 -6.24
N PRO A 220 0.92 5.10 -7.22
CA PRO A 220 0.63 4.84 -8.62
C PRO A 220 1.12 3.45 -9.04
N VAL A 221 0.54 2.93 -10.13
CA VAL A 221 1.00 1.70 -10.78
C VAL A 221 1.11 1.91 -12.29
N VAL A 222 1.88 1.06 -12.97
CA VAL A 222 2.03 1.11 -14.43
C VAL A 222 1.57 -0.21 -15.02
N LEU A 223 0.68 -0.14 -16.00
CA LEU A 223 0.18 -1.29 -16.74
C LEU A 223 1.22 -1.82 -17.73
N SER A 224 1.00 -3.00 -18.26
CA SER A 224 1.96 -3.67 -19.15
C SER A 224 2.24 -2.92 -20.47
N ASP A 225 1.36 -2.03 -20.87
CA ASP A 225 1.53 -1.18 -22.05
C ASP A 225 2.18 0.19 -21.77
N GLY A 226 2.52 0.47 -20.50
CA GLY A 226 3.10 1.74 -20.05
C GLY A 226 2.08 2.78 -19.62
N THR A 227 0.78 2.43 -19.56
CA THR A 227 -0.24 3.32 -18.99
C THR A 227 0.00 3.50 -17.50
N LEU A 228 0.24 4.73 -17.08
CA LEU A 228 0.34 5.12 -15.67
C LEU A 228 -1.07 5.28 -15.10
N VAL A 229 -1.33 4.66 -13.96
CA VAL A 229 -2.57 4.79 -13.17
C VAL A 229 -2.23 5.46 -11.84
N VAL A 230 -2.85 6.61 -11.58
CA VAL A 230 -2.63 7.39 -10.36
C VAL A 230 -3.91 7.42 -9.52
N PRO A 231 -3.90 6.77 -8.36
CA PRO A 231 -5.02 6.77 -7.44
C PRO A 231 -4.98 7.98 -6.49
N PHE A 232 -6.15 8.46 -6.10
CA PHE A 232 -6.30 9.44 -5.02
C PHE A 232 -7.68 9.33 -4.37
N GLY A 233 -7.76 9.77 -3.12
CA GLY A 233 -9.03 9.95 -2.40
C GLY A 233 -9.35 11.42 -2.22
N ASP A 234 -10.65 11.78 -2.23
CA ASP A 234 -11.12 13.09 -1.76
C ASP A 234 -12.10 12.91 -0.58
N TYR A 235 -11.98 13.76 0.42
CA TYR A 235 -12.79 13.68 1.62
C TYR A 235 -12.99 15.06 2.25
N ALA A 236 -14.16 15.27 2.88
CA ALA A 236 -14.41 16.47 3.68
C ALA A 236 -13.84 16.31 5.09
N ARG A 237 -13.28 17.40 5.61
CA ARG A 237 -12.93 17.54 7.04
C ARG A 237 -13.91 18.52 7.66
N TYR A 238 -14.51 18.16 8.77
CA TYR A 238 -15.30 19.07 9.58
C TYR A 238 -14.97 18.89 11.06
N THR A 239 -15.18 19.95 11.82
CA THR A 239 -14.95 19.93 13.26
C THR A 239 -16.30 20.01 13.98
N ASP A 240 -16.62 19.02 14.79
CA ASP A 240 -17.75 19.04 15.70
C ASP A 240 -17.23 18.99 17.15
N LYS A 241 -17.64 19.99 17.95
CA LYS A 241 -17.25 20.13 19.38
C LYS A 241 -15.73 20.03 19.62
N GLY A 242 -14.93 20.56 18.69
CA GLY A 242 -13.47 20.54 18.78
C GLY A 242 -12.82 19.20 18.36
N GLN A 243 -13.62 18.22 17.95
CA GLN A 243 -13.13 16.97 17.41
C GLN A 243 -13.20 16.98 15.88
N LEU A 244 -12.09 16.62 15.23
CA LEU A 244 -12.04 16.47 13.78
C LEU A 244 -12.76 15.20 13.35
N TRP A 245 -13.69 15.32 12.45
CA TRP A 245 -14.38 14.21 11.80
C TRP A 245 -14.05 14.19 10.32
N LEU A 246 -14.03 12.99 9.74
CA LEU A 246 -13.82 12.75 8.33
C LEU A 246 -15.11 12.20 7.74
N GLU A 247 -15.59 12.81 6.67
CA GLU A 247 -16.64 12.21 5.85
C GLU A 247 -16.08 11.05 5.03
N ARG A 248 -16.99 10.25 4.49
CA ARG A 248 -16.63 9.13 3.61
C ARG A 248 -15.70 9.57 2.50
N GLU A 249 -14.61 8.86 2.31
CA GLU A 249 -13.68 9.07 1.20
C GLU A 249 -14.29 8.50 -0.09
N ARG A 250 -14.17 9.26 -1.16
CA ARG A 250 -14.36 8.76 -2.52
C ARG A 250 -13.00 8.47 -3.12
N SER A 251 -12.84 7.28 -3.65
CA SER A 251 -11.60 6.85 -4.27
C SER A 251 -11.69 7.01 -5.78
N TRP A 252 -10.71 7.66 -6.37
CA TRP A 252 -10.63 8.01 -7.77
C TRP A 252 -9.34 7.51 -8.39
N ILE A 253 -9.35 7.32 -9.70
CA ILE A 253 -8.13 7.13 -10.48
C ILE A 253 -8.08 8.08 -11.67
N LEU A 254 -6.86 8.35 -12.10
CA LEU A 254 -6.50 9.02 -13.34
C LEU A 254 -5.55 8.14 -14.12
N THR A 255 -5.63 8.14 -15.44
CA THR A 255 -4.72 7.40 -16.31
C THR A 255 -3.97 8.32 -17.25
N SER A 256 -2.72 7.95 -17.59
CA SER A 256 -1.90 8.62 -18.56
C SER A 256 -1.23 7.60 -19.47
N SER A 257 -1.36 7.76 -20.81
CA SER A 257 -0.69 6.93 -21.80
C SER A 257 0.53 7.61 -22.44
N ASP A 258 0.85 8.83 -22.00
CA ASP A 258 1.92 9.67 -22.58
C ASP A 258 3.07 9.94 -21.61
N GLY A 259 3.22 9.07 -20.60
CA GLY A 259 4.29 9.14 -19.60
C GLY A 259 4.08 10.26 -18.57
N GLY A 260 2.85 10.52 -18.17
CA GLY A 260 2.51 11.48 -17.13
C GLY A 260 2.45 12.94 -17.59
N LYS A 261 2.35 13.20 -18.91
CA LYS A 261 2.22 14.56 -19.45
C LYS A 261 0.79 15.04 -19.42
N THR A 262 -0.15 14.17 -19.82
CA THR A 262 -1.60 14.43 -19.78
C THR A 262 -2.33 13.28 -19.10
N PHE A 263 -3.50 13.56 -18.53
CA PHE A 263 -4.30 12.60 -17.78
C PHE A 263 -5.75 12.59 -18.24
N SER A 264 -6.41 11.46 -18.03
CA SER A 264 -7.85 11.31 -18.20
C SER A 264 -8.61 12.22 -17.23
N VAL A 265 -9.93 12.33 -17.42
CA VAL A 265 -10.82 12.79 -16.35
C VAL A 265 -10.79 11.78 -15.19
N PRO A 266 -11.01 12.21 -13.93
CA PRO A 266 -11.09 11.30 -12.80
C PRO A 266 -12.21 10.27 -12.98
N MET A 267 -11.90 8.99 -12.74
CA MET A 267 -12.84 7.88 -12.75
C MET A 267 -13.06 7.39 -11.33
N LEU A 268 -14.33 7.26 -10.91
CA LEU A 268 -14.68 6.83 -9.56
C LEU A 268 -14.38 5.35 -9.38
N ALA A 269 -13.53 5.02 -8.42
CA ALA A 269 -13.19 3.64 -8.09
C ALA A 269 -14.06 3.08 -6.94
N SER A 270 -14.31 3.86 -5.89
CA SER A 270 -15.10 3.41 -4.75
C SER A 270 -15.68 4.58 -3.94
N GLU A 271 -16.85 4.33 -3.33
CA GLU A 271 -17.42 5.14 -2.26
C GLU A 271 -17.58 4.33 -0.96
N ALA A 272 -17.06 3.13 -0.91
CA ALA A 272 -17.19 2.23 0.24
C ALA A 272 -16.01 2.32 1.21
N CYS A 273 -14.94 3.00 0.82
CA CYS A 273 -13.75 3.18 1.65
C CYS A 273 -13.98 4.26 2.71
N GLN A 274 -13.48 4.01 3.92
CA GLN A 274 -13.21 5.08 4.87
C GLN A 274 -11.84 5.66 4.54
N LYS A 275 -11.51 6.87 5.02
CA LYS A 275 -10.16 7.41 4.91
C LYS A 275 -9.18 6.36 5.43
N SER A 276 -8.61 5.62 4.51
CA SER A 276 -7.57 4.66 4.79
C SER A 276 -6.47 4.89 3.76
N PHE A 277 -5.26 4.77 4.21
CA PHE A 277 -4.11 4.75 3.33
C PHE A 277 -4.06 3.38 2.63
N GLY A 278 -5.12 3.08 1.86
CA GLY A 278 -5.18 1.87 1.05
C GLY A 278 -4.13 1.89 -0.04
N THR A 279 -3.82 0.74 -0.60
CA THR A 279 -2.87 0.63 -1.70
C THR A 279 -3.53 0.14 -2.97
N LEU A 280 -2.96 0.52 -4.11
CA LEU A 280 -3.32 0.01 -5.43
C LEU A 280 -2.24 -0.96 -5.90
N ALA A 281 -2.65 -2.12 -6.40
CA ALA A 281 -1.76 -3.07 -7.08
C ALA A 281 -2.26 -3.35 -8.50
N VAL A 282 -1.34 -3.81 -9.36
CA VAL A 282 -1.65 -4.31 -10.69
C VAL A 282 -1.12 -5.72 -10.85
N ASP A 283 -1.82 -6.57 -11.58
CA ASP A 283 -1.33 -7.90 -11.93
C ASP A 283 -0.24 -7.82 -13.00
N PRO A 284 1.03 -8.09 -12.67
CA PRO A 284 2.14 -8.04 -13.59
C PRO A 284 2.30 -9.36 -14.39
N SER A 285 1.51 -10.39 -14.09
CA SER A 285 1.64 -11.71 -14.68
C SER A 285 1.25 -11.73 -16.15
N SER A 286 1.58 -12.80 -16.85
CA SER A 286 1.06 -13.09 -18.18
C SER A 286 -0.24 -13.88 -18.16
N GLY A 287 -0.83 -14.07 -16.98
CA GLY A 287 -2.03 -14.86 -16.74
C GLY A 287 -3.32 -14.16 -17.17
N PRO A 288 -4.48 -14.79 -16.88
CA PRO A 288 -5.79 -14.30 -17.33
C PRO A 288 -6.23 -12.99 -16.66
N PHE A 289 -5.51 -12.55 -15.65
CA PHE A 289 -5.81 -11.32 -14.91
C PHE A 289 -4.78 -10.21 -15.15
N ARG A 290 -3.92 -10.37 -16.16
CA ARG A 290 -2.93 -9.35 -16.53
C ARG A 290 -3.57 -7.95 -16.60
N ASP A 291 -2.86 -6.96 -16.04
CA ASP A 291 -3.30 -5.55 -15.97
C ASP A 291 -4.57 -5.31 -15.13
N ARG A 292 -5.09 -6.32 -14.42
CA ARG A 292 -6.16 -6.11 -13.44
C ARG A 292 -5.64 -5.25 -12.31
N LEU A 293 -6.40 -4.21 -12.00
CA LEU A 293 -6.15 -3.31 -10.87
C LEU A 293 -6.86 -3.83 -9.63
N TYR A 294 -6.19 -3.75 -8.49
CA TYR A 294 -6.72 -4.13 -7.17
C TYR A 294 -6.58 -2.97 -6.21
N TRP A 295 -7.70 -2.45 -5.74
CA TRP A 295 -7.75 -1.41 -4.72
C TRP A 295 -8.14 -2.02 -3.39
N ILE A 296 -7.34 -1.77 -2.36
CA ILE A 296 -7.62 -2.23 -1.00
C ILE A 296 -7.91 -1.03 -0.09
N CYS A 297 -8.88 -1.16 0.81
CA CYS A 297 -9.20 -0.14 1.81
C CYS A 297 -9.88 -0.76 3.04
N THR A 298 -10.20 0.05 4.03
CA THR A 298 -11.04 -0.34 5.16
C THR A 298 -12.46 0.15 4.99
N SER A 299 -13.44 -0.59 5.50
CA SER A 299 -14.83 -0.13 5.58
C SER A 299 -15.01 0.95 6.64
N ASP A 300 -16.20 1.56 6.65
CA ASP A 300 -16.64 2.41 7.75
C ASP A 300 -16.38 1.74 9.10
N HIS A 301 -15.95 2.54 10.08
CA HIS A 301 -15.60 2.09 11.43
C HIS A 301 -14.45 1.08 11.51
N TYR A 302 -13.65 0.89 10.44
CA TYR A 302 -12.51 -0.05 10.41
C TYR A 302 -12.88 -1.49 10.75
N GLU A 303 -14.04 -1.96 10.28
CA GLU A 303 -14.52 -3.32 10.60
C GLU A 303 -14.04 -4.37 9.61
N ASN A 304 -13.91 -3.97 8.35
CA ASN A 304 -13.57 -4.89 7.27
C ASN A 304 -12.45 -4.35 6.40
N VAL A 305 -11.62 -5.26 5.92
CA VAL A 305 -10.73 -5.05 4.78
C VAL A 305 -11.55 -5.31 3.53
N LEU A 306 -11.62 -4.33 2.63
CA LEU A 306 -12.39 -4.35 1.41
C LEU A 306 -11.48 -4.31 0.20
N LEU A 307 -11.67 -5.22 -0.74
CA LEU A 307 -10.99 -5.22 -2.03
C LEU A 307 -12.00 -4.91 -3.13
N HIS A 308 -11.58 -4.06 -4.06
CA HIS A 308 -12.24 -3.84 -5.33
C HIS A 308 -11.26 -4.19 -6.46
N TYR A 309 -11.73 -4.70 -7.58
CA TYR A 309 -10.87 -4.83 -8.75
C TYR A 309 -11.54 -4.30 -10.02
N SER A 310 -10.69 -3.87 -10.96
CA SER A 310 -11.06 -3.45 -12.30
C SER A 310 -10.26 -4.25 -13.33
N SER A 311 -10.92 -4.71 -14.40
CA SER A 311 -10.29 -5.43 -15.52
C SER A 311 -10.27 -4.61 -16.82
N ASP A 312 -10.66 -3.35 -16.76
CA ASP A 312 -10.81 -2.42 -17.90
C ASP A 312 -10.08 -1.08 -17.63
N ARG A 313 -8.90 -1.15 -17.00
CA ARG A 313 -8.03 0.03 -16.71
C ARG A 313 -8.67 1.05 -15.74
N GLY A 314 -9.62 0.59 -14.93
CA GLY A 314 -10.29 1.41 -13.93
C GLY A 314 -11.55 2.10 -14.39
N GLU A 315 -12.08 1.79 -15.58
CA GLU A 315 -13.36 2.32 -16.06
C GLU A 315 -14.52 1.79 -15.20
N GLN A 316 -14.48 0.50 -14.84
CA GLN A 316 -15.48 -0.13 -13.98
C GLN A 316 -14.82 -0.91 -12.85
N TRP A 317 -15.43 -0.86 -11.68
CA TRP A 317 -14.95 -1.53 -10.48
C TRP A 317 -16.02 -2.47 -9.93
N THR A 318 -15.58 -3.58 -9.35
CA THR A 318 -16.48 -4.51 -8.66
C THR A 318 -17.09 -3.84 -7.43
N LYS A 319 -18.21 -4.40 -6.96
CA LYS A 319 -18.66 -4.15 -5.59
C LYS A 319 -17.55 -4.58 -4.61
N PRO A 320 -17.50 -3.99 -3.39
CA PRO A 320 -16.51 -4.35 -2.40
C PRO A 320 -16.60 -5.83 -2.02
N ILE A 321 -15.46 -6.51 -2.04
CA ILE A 321 -15.29 -7.90 -1.62
C ILE A 321 -14.62 -7.85 -0.25
N ARG A 322 -15.25 -8.46 0.76
CA ARG A 322 -14.65 -8.56 2.09
C ARG A 322 -13.51 -9.57 2.07
N VAL A 323 -12.35 -9.16 2.53
CA VAL A 323 -11.11 -9.96 2.56
C VAL A 323 -10.96 -10.70 3.90
N ASN A 324 -11.08 -9.96 5.02
CA ASN A 324 -10.92 -10.55 6.35
C ASN A 324 -12.11 -11.46 6.72
N GLN A 325 -11.81 -12.67 7.14
CA GLN A 325 -12.81 -13.70 7.44
C GLN A 325 -13.10 -13.84 8.95
N GLY A 326 -12.25 -13.26 9.79
CA GLY A 326 -12.32 -13.41 11.23
C GLY A 326 -13.64 -12.95 11.85
N SER A 327 -14.11 -13.71 12.82
CA SER A 327 -15.37 -13.51 13.57
C SER A 327 -15.12 -12.97 14.98
N GLY A 328 -14.06 -12.19 15.19
CA GLY A 328 -13.74 -11.63 16.49
C GLY A 328 -14.87 -10.76 17.06
N THR A 329 -14.99 -10.69 18.37
CA THR A 329 -16.05 -9.95 19.10
C THR A 329 -15.97 -8.44 18.89
N SER A 330 -14.90 -7.95 18.24
CA SER A 330 -14.67 -6.55 17.98
C SER A 330 -13.71 -6.39 16.81
N PRO A 331 -14.19 -6.55 15.56
CA PRO A 331 -13.36 -6.36 14.39
C PRO A 331 -12.81 -4.92 14.37
N TYR A 332 -11.51 -4.80 14.20
CA TYR A 332 -10.84 -3.53 14.03
C TYR A 332 -9.60 -3.76 13.18
N VAL A 333 -9.67 -3.34 11.93
CA VAL A 333 -8.61 -3.54 10.95
C VAL A 333 -8.01 -2.20 10.53
N ARG A 334 -6.71 -2.14 10.29
CA ARG A 334 -6.02 -0.92 9.84
C ARG A 334 -4.97 -1.22 8.81
N THR A 335 -4.64 -0.18 8.06
CA THR A 335 -3.48 -0.10 7.17
C THR A 335 -3.37 -1.33 6.26
N PRO A 336 -4.45 -1.68 5.52
CA PRO A 336 -4.38 -2.82 4.62
C PRO A 336 -3.45 -2.52 3.45
N SER A 337 -2.67 -3.52 3.04
CA SER A 337 -1.79 -3.45 1.89
C SER A 337 -2.06 -4.60 0.94
N VAL A 338 -1.97 -4.35 -0.38
CA VAL A 338 -2.15 -5.36 -1.44
C VAL A 338 -0.98 -5.32 -2.41
N THR A 339 -0.54 -6.48 -2.82
CA THR A 339 0.40 -6.64 -3.95
C THR A 339 0.07 -7.90 -4.74
N VAL A 340 0.56 -7.99 -5.97
CA VAL A 340 0.39 -9.17 -6.82
C VAL A 340 1.77 -9.68 -7.20
N ASN A 341 1.99 -10.98 -7.04
CA ASN A 341 3.26 -11.58 -7.43
C ASN A 341 3.30 -11.91 -8.93
N ARG A 342 4.45 -12.35 -9.42
CA ARG A 342 4.67 -12.72 -10.83
C ARG A 342 3.73 -13.81 -11.36
N ASP A 343 3.15 -14.62 -10.48
CA ASP A 343 2.27 -15.74 -10.81
C ASP A 343 0.78 -15.33 -10.81
N GLY A 344 0.49 -14.03 -10.55
CA GLY A 344 -0.87 -13.50 -10.50
C GLY A 344 -1.58 -13.78 -9.17
N VAL A 345 -0.86 -14.21 -8.15
CA VAL A 345 -1.39 -14.38 -6.78
C VAL A 345 -1.53 -13.02 -6.12
N VAL A 346 -2.73 -12.70 -5.67
CA VAL A 346 -3.02 -11.45 -4.96
C VAL A 346 -2.78 -11.65 -3.46
N GLY A 347 -1.79 -11.01 -2.88
CA GLY A 347 -1.49 -11.04 -1.45
C GLY A 347 -2.06 -9.80 -0.74
N VAL A 348 -2.69 -9.99 0.41
CA VAL A 348 -3.26 -8.92 1.24
C VAL A 348 -2.85 -9.09 2.70
N ALA A 349 -2.35 -8.02 3.30
CA ALA A 349 -1.98 -7.97 4.72
C ALA A 349 -2.65 -6.80 5.43
N TRP A 350 -2.86 -6.90 6.75
CA TRP A 350 -3.46 -5.84 7.56
C TRP A 350 -3.14 -6.02 9.06
N TYR A 351 -3.26 -4.92 9.81
CA TYR A 351 -3.33 -4.98 11.27
C TYR A 351 -4.75 -5.35 11.71
N ASP A 352 -4.87 -6.28 12.65
CA ASP A 352 -6.14 -6.80 13.14
C ASP A 352 -6.21 -6.80 14.67
N GLY A 353 -7.21 -6.15 15.19
CA GLY A 353 -7.44 -6.03 16.62
C GLY A 353 -8.40 -7.05 17.20
N ARG A 354 -8.84 -8.07 16.45
CA ARG A 354 -9.86 -9.06 16.88
C ARG A 354 -9.56 -9.72 18.23
N ASN A 355 -8.29 -9.90 18.56
CA ASN A 355 -7.82 -10.50 19.80
C ASN A 355 -7.27 -9.46 20.82
N GLY A 356 -7.49 -8.18 20.56
CA GLY A 356 -6.85 -7.08 21.29
C GLY A 356 -7.33 -6.85 22.73
N GLY A 357 -8.37 -7.56 23.15
CA GLY A 357 -8.92 -7.47 24.51
C GLY A 357 -9.94 -6.34 24.73
N ALA A 358 -10.40 -6.17 25.98
CA ALA A 358 -11.35 -5.11 26.36
C ALA A 358 -10.67 -3.72 26.40
N ARG A 359 -11.44 -2.62 26.17
CA ARG A 359 -10.87 -1.33 25.79
C ARG A 359 -11.52 -0.11 26.37
N TYR A 360 -10.66 0.92 26.46
CA TYR A 360 -11.12 2.29 26.66
C TYR A 360 -11.61 2.93 25.36
N ARG A 361 -10.88 2.76 24.25
CA ARG A 361 -11.26 3.17 22.90
C ARG A 361 -10.84 2.09 21.89
N ARG A 362 -11.64 1.90 20.86
CA ARG A 362 -11.47 0.83 19.87
C ARG A 362 -10.16 0.95 19.09
N GLU A 363 -9.74 2.16 18.77
CA GLU A 363 -8.51 2.45 18.03
C GLU A 363 -7.21 2.13 18.77
N PHE A 364 -7.25 1.97 20.11
CA PHE A 364 -6.07 1.75 20.95
C PHE A 364 -5.91 0.32 21.47
N ILE A 365 -6.44 -0.63 20.71
CA ILE A 365 -6.25 -2.03 21.04
C ILE A 365 -4.91 -2.56 20.60
N CYS A 366 -4.48 -3.65 21.27
CA CYS A 366 -3.41 -4.46 20.75
C CYS A 366 -3.84 -5.12 19.42
N GLN A 367 -2.94 -5.17 18.46
CA GLN A 367 -3.17 -5.66 17.13
C GLN A 367 -2.19 -6.78 16.77
N GLU A 368 -2.59 -7.63 15.88
CA GLU A 368 -1.77 -8.69 15.28
C GLU A 368 -1.75 -8.48 13.78
N ILE A 369 -0.76 -9.01 13.09
CA ILE A 369 -0.68 -8.96 11.63
C ILE A 369 -1.29 -10.23 11.05
N TYR A 370 -2.19 -10.03 10.08
CA TYR A 370 -2.80 -11.09 9.30
C TYR A 370 -2.48 -10.94 7.82
N PHE A 371 -2.48 -12.07 7.14
CA PHE A 371 -2.30 -12.17 5.69
C PHE A 371 -3.25 -13.19 5.10
N THR A 372 -3.71 -12.94 3.88
CA THR A 372 -4.39 -13.91 3.03
C THR A 372 -3.99 -13.72 1.57
N ALA A 373 -4.36 -14.67 0.71
CA ALA A 373 -4.10 -14.59 -0.71
C ALA A 373 -5.30 -15.04 -1.55
N SER A 374 -5.39 -14.55 -2.78
CA SER A 374 -6.35 -14.98 -3.78
C SER A 374 -5.62 -15.60 -4.97
N LEU A 375 -6.10 -16.77 -5.42
CA LEU A 375 -5.58 -17.52 -6.58
C LEU A 375 -6.46 -17.35 -7.82
N ASP A 376 -7.60 -16.67 -7.70
CA ASP A 376 -8.63 -16.52 -8.73
C ASP A 376 -8.87 -15.06 -9.16
N GLY A 377 -7.84 -14.23 -8.96
CA GLY A 377 -7.84 -12.81 -9.35
C GLY A 377 -8.73 -11.94 -8.45
N GLY A 378 -8.74 -12.21 -7.15
CA GLY A 378 -9.40 -11.39 -6.14
C GLY A 378 -10.87 -11.73 -5.92
N LYS A 379 -11.40 -12.81 -6.49
CA LYS A 379 -12.81 -13.21 -6.32
C LYS A 379 -13.05 -13.89 -4.98
N THR A 380 -12.14 -14.80 -4.60
CA THR A 380 -12.16 -15.51 -3.31
C THR A 380 -10.78 -15.47 -2.66
N PHE A 381 -10.74 -15.67 -1.35
CA PHE A 381 -9.52 -15.63 -0.56
C PHE A 381 -9.31 -16.93 0.21
N LEU A 382 -8.05 -17.37 0.29
CA LEU A 382 -7.64 -18.49 1.13
C LEU A 382 -7.92 -18.19 2.61
N PRO A 383 -7.97 -19.21 3.48
CA PRO A 383 -8.00 -18.97 4.92
C PRO A 383 -6.86 -18.04 5.35
N GLU A 384 -7.22 -17.00 6.11
CA GLU A 384 -6.24 -16.04 6.62
C GLU A 384 -5.31 -16.66 7.65
N VAL A 385 -4.05 -16.26 7.64
CA VAL A 385 -3.04 -16.69 8.61
C VAL A 385 -2.56 -15.53 9.45
N LYS A 386 -2.32 -15.79 10.73
CA LYS A 386 -1.63 -14.85 11.60
C LYS A 386 -0.13 -14.87 11.28
N VAL A 387 0.45 -13.70 11.01
CA VAL A 387 1.86 -13.52 10.67
C VAL A 387 2.69 -13.19 11.90
N SER A 388 2.24 -12.20 12.71
CA SER A 388 2.97 -11.80 13.90
C SER A 388 2.85 -12.85 15.02
N SER A 389 3.97 -13.21 15.64
CA SER A 389 4.01 -14.16 16.75
C SER A 389 3.40 -13.57 18.03
N GLU A 390 3.51 -12.26 18.20
CA GLU A 390 3.05 -11.50 19.37
C GLU A 390 2.14 -10.35 18.97
N LYS A 391 1.55 -9.69 19.97
CA LYS A 391 0.70 -8.51 19.80
C LYS A 391 1.51 -7.23 19.85
N SER A 392 1.19 -6.30 18.98
CA SER A 392 1.62 -4.91 19.03
C SER A 392 0.58 -4.08 19.77
N CYS A 393 0.97 -3.39 20.84
CA CYS A 393 0.07 -2.62 21.70
C CYS A 393 0.43 -1.13 21.65
N PRO A 394 -0.40 -0.24 21.10
CA PRO A 394 -0.07 1.17 20.87
C PRO A 394 0.14 1.94 22.19
N MET A 395 -0.59 1.60 23.25
CA MET A 395 -0.64 2.37 24.49
C MET A 395 0.42 1.96 25.51
N LEU A 396 1.55 1.39 25.08
CA LEU A 396 2.70 1.18 25.93
C LEU A 396 3.34 2.52 26.30
N PRO A 397 3.82 2.70 27.56
CA PRO A 397 4.36 3.99 28.03
C PRO A 397 5.49 4.55 27.14
N GLN A 398 6.31 3.69 26.57
CA GLN A 398 7.46 4.06 25.74
C GLN A 398 7.07 4.59 24.37
N ASN A 399 5.83 4.31 23.91
CA ASN A 399 5.32 4.88 22.67
C ASN A 399 4.88 6.35 22.82
N GLY A 400 4.59 6.82 24.04
CA GLY A 400 4.20 8.20 24.29
C GLY A 400 3.04 8.66 23.40
N GLU A 401 3.20 9.82 22.76
CA GLU A 401 2.20 10.36 21.82
C GLU A 401 2.13 9.60 20.49
N ILE A 402 3.14 8.80 20.17
CA ILE A 402 3.17 8.00 18.93
C ILE A 402 1.98 7.04 18.90
N GLY A 403 1.69 6.36 20.02
CA GLY A 403 0.56 5.44 20.11
C GLY A 403 -0.79 6.11 19.94
N TRP A 404 -0.90 7.40 20.28
CA TRP A 404 -2.10 8.21 20.03
C TRP A 404 -2.22 8.64 18.57
N ARG A 405 -1.10 9.06 17.96
CA ARG A 405 -1.05 9.51 16.56
C ARG A 405 -1.21 8.33 15.60
N TRP A 406 -0.47 7.25 15.85
CA TRP A 406 -0.36 6.09 14.97
C TRP A 406 -0.58 4.76 15.73
N PRO A 407 -1.83 4.38 16.01
CA PRO A 407 -2.11 3.13 16.76
C PRO A 407 -1.62 1.85 16.07
N ALA A 408 -1.35 1.89 14.76
CA ALA A 408 -0.74 0.79 13.99
C ALA A 408 0.75 1.03 13.70
N GLY A 409 1.39 1.97 14.40
CA GLY A 409 2.79 2.31 14.16
C GLY A 409 3.05 3.09 12.88
N GLY A 410 2.03 3.76 12.35
CA GLY A 410 2.11 4.56 11.13
C GLY A 410 0.89 4.40 10.24
N ASP A 411 0.88 5.14 9.14
CA ASP A 411 -0.17 5.11 8.13
C ASP A 411 0.14 4.09 7.00
N TYR A 412 1.35 3.51 7.00
CA TYR A 412 1.84 2.58 5.98
C TYR A 412 2.26 1.22 6.56
N MET A 413 2.24 0.21 5.68
CA MET A 413 2.76 -1.14 5.90
C MET A 413 3.44 -1.59 4.60
N GLY A 414 4.65 -2.10 4.68
CA GLY A 414 5.36 -2.64 3.52
C GLY A 414 4.86 -4.03 3.17
N LEU A 415 4.36 -4.22 1.94
CA LEU A 415 4.07 -5.52 1.36
C LEU A 415 4.59 -5.55 -0.08
N ALA A 416 5.53 -6.39 -0.37
CA ALA A 416 6.15 -6.51 -1.69
C ALA A 416 6.25 -7.97 -2.13
N ALA A 417 6.25 -8.20 -3.44
CA ALA A 417 6.45 -9.52 -4.03
C ALA A 417 7.90 -9.68 -4.51
N THR A 418 8.48 -10.85 -4.30
CA THR A 418 9.82 -11.20 -4.76
C THR A 418 9.79 -11.75 -6.19
N PRO A 419 10.93 -11.72 -6.92
CA PRO A 419 11.01 -12.30 -8.26
C PRO A 419 10.72 -13.79 -8.34
N ASP A 420 10.86 -14.54 -7.25
CA ASP A 420 10.52 -15.96 -7.14
C ASP A 420 9.08 -16.23 -6.67
N GLY A 421 8.25 -15.19 -6.57
CA GLY A 421 6.82 -15.28 -6.31
C GLY A 421 6.43 -15.35 -4.84
N GLN A 422 7.36 -15.17 -3.89
CA GLN A 422 7.05 -15.03 -2.48
C GLN A 422 6.59 -13.60 -2.16
N PHE A 423 6.08 -13.38 -0.95
CA PHE A 423 5.73 -12.06 -0.43
C PHE A 423 6.65 -11.74 0.76
N VAL A 424 7.06 -10.49 0.87
CA VAL A 424 7.76 -9.98 2.05
C VAL A 424 6.89 -8.91 2.68
N LEU A 425 6.64 -9.05 3.97
CA LEU A 425 5.85 -8.12 4.77
C LEU A 425 6.77 -7.43 5.77
N LEU A 426 6.57 -6.12 5.92
CA LEU A 426 7.27 -5.26 6.87
C LEU A 426 6.26 -4.42 7.63
N TRP A 427 6.32 -4.43 8.97
CA TRP A 427 5.38 -3.69 9.81
C TRP A 427 6.05 -3.08 11.03
N ALA A 428 5.44 -2.04 11.61
CA ALA A 428 5.84 -1.51 12.90
C ALA A 428 5.15 -2.27 14.04
N ASP A 429 5.90 -2.65 15.05
CA ASP A 429 5.46 -3.52 16.13
C ASP A 429 6.02 -3.05 17.47
N SER A 430 5.17 -2.93 18.47
CA SER A 430 5.54 -2.44 19.81
C SER A 430 5.74 -3.54 20.85
N ARG A 431 5.81 -4.82 20.46
CA ARG A 431 6.02 -5.96 21.39
C ARG A 431 7.27 -5.82 22.26
N SER A 432 8.28 -5.11 21.79
CA SER A 432 9.51 -4.81 22.51
C SER A 432 9.43 -3.54 23.36
N GLU A 433 8.22 -3.14 23.80
CA GLU A 433 7.88 -1.96 24.60
C GLU A 433 7.80 -0.65 23.83
N MET A 434 8.36 -0.55 22.62
CA MET A 434 8.23 0.58 21.71
C MET A 434 8.16 0.07 20.27
N TYR A 435 7.67 0.91 19.35
CA TYR A 435 7.60 0.53 17.93
C TYR A 435 8.99 0.25 17.36
N GLN A 436 9.13 -0.93 16.79
CA GLN A 436 10.28 -1.39 16.03
C GLN A 436 9.77 -2.04 14.75
N LEU A 437 10.61 -2.15 13.72
CA LEU A 437 10.23 -2.85 12.50
C LEU A 437 10.41 -4.34 12.64
N HIS A 438 9.43 -5.08 12.14
CA HIS A 438 9.43 -6.53 12.00
C HIS A 438 9.15 -6.95 10.57
N THR A 439 9.67 -8.09 10.15
CA THR A 439 9.49 -8.65 8.81
C THR A 439 9.20 -10.14 8.84
N ALA A 440 8.43 -10.60 7.85
CA ALA A 440 8.22 -12.01 7.58
C ALA A 440 8.14 -12.25 6.07
N THR A 441 8.51 -13.46 5.65
CA THR A 441 8.35 -13.93 4.26
C THR A 441 7.20 -14.93 4.20
N LEU A 442 6.36 -14.83 3.17
CA LEU A 442 5.22 -15.68 2.99
C LEU A 442 5.28 -16.37 1.62
N LYS A 443 5.09 -17.67 1.60
CA LYS A 443 4.95 -18.46 0.37
C LYS A 443 3.50 -18.94 0.25
N VAL A 444 2.90 -18.74 -0.91
CA VAL A 444 1.57 -19.26 -1.25
C VAL A 444 1.79 -20.40 -2.25
N ASN A 445 1.49 -21.62 -1.84
CA ASN A 445 1.51 -22.78 -2.73
C ASN A 445 0.11 -22.95 -3.30
N SER A 446 -0.01 -22.96 -4.62
CA SER A 446 -1.21 -23.47 -5.28
C SER A 446 -1.10 -24.99 -5.28
N SER A 447 -2.19 -25.72 -5.06
CA SER A 447 -2.25 -27.18 -5.10
C SER A 447 -1.93 -27.82 -6.46
N ARG A 448 -1.29 -27.07 -7.38
CA ARG A 448 -0.90 -27.50 -8.73
C ARG A 448 0.58 -27.88 -8.89
N GLU A 449 1.37 -27.89 -7.82
CA GLU A 449 2.74 -28.42 -7.85
C GLU A 449 2.73 -29.90 -7.42
N GLU A 450 2.44 -30.81 -8.34
CA GLU A 450 2.95 -32.18 -8.45
C GLU A 450 3.79 -32.31 -9.72
#